data_c78e3d4f49ee07303f7ac97e94c71d2b
#
_entry.id   c78e3d4f49ee07303f7ac97e94c71d2b
#
_cell.length_a   1.000
_cell.length_b   1.000
_cell.length_c   1.000
_cell.angle_alpha   90.00
_cell.angle_beta   90.00
_cell.angle_gamma   90.00
#
_symmetry.space_group_name_H-M   'P 1'
#
loop_
_entity.id
_entity.type
_entity.pdbx_description
1 polymer ?
#
loop_
_entity_poly.entity_id
_entity_poly.type
_entity_poly.pdbx_seq_one_letter_code
_entity_poly.pdbx_strand_id
1 'polypeptide(L)'
;VDYYWYYYISSYYGYRKNPNTGAEELHRGVDIAVPTGTLVYAAHDGTVTEAAYDSYYGNYVVITDSKGYSTKYAHMDSLNVSAGQSIKKGDNIGKSGNTGSSTGSHLHIECLYNGVYYNPLFYFEAGEQTIYGETTGGTGGGTGNVIPPESYDDATVQTLMREANRYLGMPYTFGGTAPASFDCSGFVCWVFTNSGVPVSYTHLTLPT
;
A
#
# COMPACT_ATOMS: atom_id res chain seq x y z
N VAL A 1 12.79 -0.61 6.19
CA VAL A 1 12.47 0.78 5.83
C VAL A 1 12.18 1.49 7.13
N ASP A 2 12.84 2.62 7.34
CA ASP A 2 12.74 3.41 8.55
C ASP A 2 11.28 3.88 8.78
N TYR A 3 10.89 4.10 10.02
CA TYR A 3 9.53 4.49 10.47
C TYR A 3 8.94 5.72 9.76
N TYR A 4 9.76 6.41 8.96
CA TYR A 4 9.42 7.68 8.28
C TYR A 4 9.33 7.57 6.75
N TRP A 5 9.35 6.37 6.14
CA TRP A 5 9.27 6.20 4.69
C TRP A 5 8.06 6.91 4.06
N TYR A 6 6.97 6.99 4.80
CA TYR A 6 5.73 7.68 4.42
C TYR A 6 5.96 9.15 4.03
N TYR A 7 6.90 9.85 4.68
CA TYR A 7 7.25 11.23 4.34
C TYR A 7 8.09 11.36 3.06
N TYR A 8 8.58 10.26 2.52
CA TYR A 8 9.39 10.22 1.31
C TYR A 8 8.64 9.73 0.10
N ILE A 9 7.30 9.60 0.15
CA ILE A 9 6.50 9.23 -1.01
C ILE A 9 6.60 10.36 -2.03
N SER A 10 7.16 10.04 -3.20
CA SER A 10 7.33 10.94 -4.33
C SER A 10 6.25 10.77 -5.39
N SER A 11 5.57 9.61 -5.41
CA SER A 11 4.44 9.37 -6.29
C SER A 11 3.48 8.35 -5.70
N TYR A 12 2.20 8.66 -5.76
CA TYR A 12 1.11 7.83 -5.22
C TYR A 12 0.55 6.85 -6.25
N TYR A 13 -0.11 5.81 -5.77
CA TYR A 13 -0.95 4.93 -6.57
C TYR A 13 -2.08 5.73 -7.23
N GLY A 14 -2.35 5.48 -8.51
CA GLY A 14 -3.46 6.09 -9.24
C GLY A 14 -3.06 6.65 -10.59
N TYR A 15 -4.00 7.34 -11.26
CA TYR A 15 -3.72 7.94 -12.55
C TYR A 15 -2.79 9.14 -12.41
N ARG A 16 -1.76 9.17 -13.26
CA ARG A 16 -0.77 10.25 -13.33
C ARG A 16 -0.26 10.43 -14.76
N LYS A 17 0.47 11.51 -15.00
CA LYS A 17 1.33 11.62 -16.20
C LYS A 17 2.63 10.84 -15.96
N ASN A 18 2.94 9.93 -16.86
CA ASN A 18 4.19 9.19 -16.83
C ASN A 18 5.38 10.15 -16.93
N PRO A 19 6.33 10.13 -15.99
CA PRO A 19 7.43 11.08 -15.95
C PRO A 19 8.42 10.92 -17.11
N ASN A 20 8.47 9.74 -17.77
CA ASN A 20 9.34 9.48 -18.91
C ASN A 20 8.69 9.87 -20.24
N THR A 21 7.39 9.65 -20.40
CA THR A 21 6.69 9.78 -21.69
C THR A 21 5.70 10.93 -21.72
N GLY A 22 5.27 11.46 -20.58
CA GLY A 22 4.21 12.46 -20.46
C GLY A 22 2.80 11.93 -20.74
N ALA A 23 2.63 10.66 -21.12
CA ALA A 23 1.33 10.04 -21.36
C ALA A 23 0.60 9.77 -20.03
N GLU A 24 -0.73 9.73 -20.08
CA GLU A 24 -1.50 9.30 -18.93
C GLU A 24 -1.32 7.79 -18.68
N GLU A 25 -1.07 7.42 -17.43
CA GLU A 25 -0.91 6.04 -16.99
C GLU A 25 -1.55 5.80 -15.63
N LEU A 26 -1.91 4.54 -15.36
CA LEU A 26 -2.21 4.09 -14.02
C LEU A 26 -0.91 3.65 -13.34
N HIS A 27 -0.44 4.42 -12.36
CA HIS A 27 0.65 4.04 -11.47
C HIS A 27 0.16 2.98 -10.50
N ARG A 28 0.63 1.75 -10.62
CA ARG A 28 0.13 0.58 -9.88
C ARG A 28 0.77 0.38 -8.52
N GLY A 29 1.58 1.34 -8.08
CA GLY A 29 2.32 1.28 -6.83
C GLY A 29 2.48 2.63 -6.16
N VAL A 30 3.40 2.71 -5.21
CA VAL A 30 3.91 3.95 -4.63
C VAL A 30 5.41 4.03 -4.85
N ASP A 31 5.90 5.22 -5.14
CA ASP A 31 7.32 5.50 -5.26
C ASP A 31 7.81 6.20 -4.00
N ILE A 32 8.85 5.65 -3.38
CA ILE A 32 9.46 6.18 -2.16
C ILE A 32 10.84 6.72 -2.53
N ALA A 33 11.02 8.05 -2.46
CA ALA A 33 12.29 8.70 -2.76
C ALA A 33 13.33 8.36 -1.70
N VAL A 34 14.23 7.46 -2.02
CA VAL A 34 15.34 7.03 -1.17
C VAL A 34 16.63 6.95 -1.99
N PRO A 35 17.80 7.24 -1.38
CA PRO A 35 19.07 7.10 -2.06
C PRO A 35 19.30 5.67 -2.57
N THR A 36 19.98 5.54 -3.70
CA THR A 36 20.51 4.24 -4.16
C THR A 36 21.36 3.60 -3.07
N GLY A 37 21.17 2.30 -2.83
CA GLY A 37 21.87 1.55 -1.80
C GLY A 37 21.16 1.50 -0.44
N THR A 38 19.99 2.15 -0.28
CA THR A 38 19.17 2.03 0.92
C THR A 38 18.68 0.58 1.06
N LEU A 39 18.82 0.00 2.27
CA LEU A 39 18.39 -1.37 2.54
C LEU A 39 16.87 -1.51 2.40
N VAL A 40 16.45 -2.54 1.69
CA VAL A 40 15.04 -2.89 1.48
C VAL A 40 14.72 -4.17 2.24
N TYR A 41 13.62 -4.14 2.98
CA TYR A 41 13.18 -5.24 3.82
C TYR A 41 11.81 -5.76 3.38
N ALA A 42 11.59 -7.07 3.56
CA ALA A 42 10.30 -7.69 3.28
C ALA A 42 9.20 -7.15 4.20
N ALA A 43 8.07 -6.79 3.63
CA ALA A 43 6.92 -6.25 4.37
C ALA A 43 6.11 -7.33 5.11
N HIS A 44 6.20 -8.58 4.66
CA HIS A 44 5.48 -9.72 5.24
C HIS A 44 6.25 -11.02 5.07
N ASP A 45 5.82 -12.05 5.79
CA ASP A 45 6.25 -13.44 5.60
C ASP A 45 5.75 -13.96 4.25
N GLY A 46 6.54 -14.80 3.60
CA GLY A 46 6.10 -15.41 2.34
C GLY A 46 7.20 -16.20 1.63
N THR A 47 6.98 -16.42 0.35
CA THR A 47 7.97 -17.00 -0.55
C THR A 47 8.31 -16.00 -1.65
N VAL A 48 9.57 -15.85 -1.99
CA VAL A 48 9.99 -15.10 -3.17
C VAL A 48 9.49 -15.82 -4.41
N THR A 49 8.48 -15.29 -5.06
CA THR A 49 7.94 -15.88 -6.29
C THR A 49 8.70 -15.43 -7.52
N GLU A 50 9.26 -14.22 -7.48
CA GLU A 50 10.11 -13.68 -8.54
C GLU A 50 11.30 -12.92 -7.93
N ALA A 51 12.48 -13.09 -8.48
CA ALA A 51 13.67 -12.28 -8.25
C ALA A 51 14.40 -12.18 -9.60
N ALA A 52 14.23 -11.07 -10.31
CA ALA A 52 14.59 -10.96 -11.72
C ALA A 52 14.90 -9.51 -12.13
N TYR A 53 15.22 -9.34 -13.41
CA TYR A 53 15.38 -8.06 -14.07
C TYR A 53 14.51 -8.01 -15.33
N ASP A 54 13.82 -6.89 -15.54
CA ASP A 54 13.26 -6.51 -16.83
C ASP A 54 13.53 -5.03 -17.15
N SER A 55 13.23 -4.61 -18.37
CA SER A 55 13.53 -3.24 -18.81
C SER A 55 12.60 -2.18 -18.19
N TYR A 56 11.44 -2.56 -17.66
CA TYR A 56 10.48 -1.65 -17.04
C TYR A 56 10.75 -1.52 -15.54
N TYR A 57 10.72 -2.63 -14.81
CA TYR A 57 10.91 -2.65 -13.35
C TYR A 57 12.38 -2.61 -12.90
N GLY A 58 13.34 -2.81 -13.82
CA GLY A 58 14.74 -3.02 -13.44
C GLY A 58 14.92 -4.31 -12.65
N ASN A 59 15.80 -4.32 -11.67
CA ASN A 59 15.86 -5.41 -10.70
C ASN A 59 14.65 -5.34 -9.78
N TYR A 60 13.95 -6.47 -9.62
CA TYR A 60 12.77 -6.53 -8.77
C TYR A 60 12.62 -7.87 -8.04
N VAL A 61 11.91 -7.82 -6.92
CA VAL A 61 11.52 -8.98 -6.10
C VAL A 61 10.02 -8.99 -5.94
N VAL A 62 9.39 -10.15 -6.06
CA VAL A 62 7.99 -10.38 -5.67
C VAL A 62 7.96 -11.40 -4.54
N ILE A 63 7.27 -11.06 -3.45
CA ILE A 63 7.04 -11.95 -2.32
C ILE A 63 5.55 -12.22 -2.22
N THR A 64 5.16 -13.49 -2.17
CA THR A 64 3.76 -13.92 -2.07
C THR A 64 3.56 -14.74 -0.80
N ASP A 65 2.52 -14.43 -0.04
CA ASP A 65 2.12 -15.19 1.14
C ASP A 65 1.13 -16.33 0.79
N SER A 66 0.83 -17.16 1.78
CA SER A 66 -0.12 -18.29 1.62
C SER A 66 -1.58 -17.88 1.44
N LYS A 67 -1.90 -16.60 1.64
CA LYS A 67 -3.27 -16.05 1.53
C LYS A 67 -3.51 -15.35 0.18
N GLY A 68 -2.48 -15.28 -0.69
CA GLY A 68 -2.56 -14.65 -2.00
C GLY A 68 -2.20 -13.16 -2.01
N TYR A 69 -1.66 -12.62 -0.90
CA TYR A 69 -1.08 -11.28 -0.91
C TYR A 69 0.32 -11.31 -1.49
N SER A 70 0.60 -10.40 -2.39
CA SER A 70 1.92 -10.23 -2.99
C SER A 70 2.39 -8.78 -2.87
N THR A 71 3.68 -8.61 -2.60
CA THR A 71 4.36 -7.31 -2.69
C THR A 71 5.47 -7.40 -3.71
N LYS A 72 5.55 -6.41 -4.60
CA LYS A 72 6.65 -6.23 -5.56
C LYS A 72 7.48 -5.03 -5.15
N TYR A 73 8.79 -5.20 -5.19
CA TYR A 73 9.80 -4.17 -4.92
C TYR A 73 10.62 -4.00 -6.18
N ALA A 74 10.63 -2.82 -6.79
CA ALA A 74 11.24 -2.60 -8.08
C ALA A 74 12.25 -1.44 -8.09
N HIS A 75 12.94 -1.26 -9.22
CA HIS A 75 14.03 -0.33 -9.47
C HIS A 75 15.23 -0.53 -8.54
N MET A 76 15.39 -1.75 -8.02
CA MET A 76 16.44 -2.08 -7.06
C MET A 76 17.84 -2.05 -7.71
N ASP A 77 18.85 -1.69 -6.93
CA ASP A 77 20.25 -1.76 -7.32
C ASP A 77 20.77 -3.20 -7.28
N SER A 78 20.41 -3.91 -6.21
CA SER A 78 20.83 -5.30 -6.01
C SER A 78 19.78 -6.11 -5.27
N LEU A 79 19.75 -7.42 -5.54
CA LEU A 79 18.87 -8.40 -4.90
C LEU A 79 19.70 -9.31 -4.00
N ASN A 80 19.24 -9.56 -2.77
CA ASN A 80 19.87 -10.45 -1.79
C ASN A 80 19.12 -11.79 -1.67
N VAL A 81 18.09 -12.00 -2.48
CA VAL A 81 17.21 -13.17 -2.43
C VAL A 81 17.03 -13.78 -3.80
N SER A 82 16.56 -15.02 -3.85
CA SER A 82 16.30 -15.77 -5.08
C SER A 82 14.89 -16.35 -5.07
N ALA A 83 14.32 -16.56 -6.25
CA ALA A 83 13.02 -17.21 -6.40
C ALA A 83 12.99 -18.59 -5.71
N GLY A 84 11.89 -18.88 -5.02
CA GLY A 84 11.70 -20.07 -4.19
C GLY A 84 12.16 -19.92 -2.74
N GLN A 85 12.86 -18.84 -2.38
CA GLN A 85 13.32 -18.60 -1.02
C GLN A 85 12.17 -18.26 -0.09
N SER A 86 12.12 -18.87 1.09
CA SER A 86 11.21 -18.48 2.17
C SER A 86 11.74 -17.22 2.88
N ILE A 87 10.87 -16.27 3.12
CA ILE A 87 11.19 -14.95 3.68
C ILE A 87 10.33 -14.68 4.90
N LYS A 88 10.92 -14.02 5.88
CA LYS A 88 10.23 -13.44 7.04
C LYS A 88 10.09 -11.93 6.90
N LYS A 89 9.03 -11.36 7.45
CA LYS A 89 8.89 -9.90 7.60
C LYS A 89 10.15 -9.34 8.25
N GLY A 90 10.74 -8.32 7.64
CA GLY A 90 11.97 -7.69 8.10
C GLY A 90 13.27 -8.31 7.58
N ASP A 91 13.22 -9.40 6.81
CA ASP A 91 14.41 -9.91 6.13
C ASP A 91 14.89 -8.92 5.07
N ASN A 92 16.21 -8.72 4.97
CA ASN A 92 16.78 -7.87 3.94
C ASN A 92 16.74 -8.57 2.58
N ILE A 93 16.00 -7.98 1.62
CA ILE A 93 15.80 -8.53 0.29
C ILE A 93 16.65 -7.87 -0.79
N GLY A 94 17.38 -6.80 -0.46
CA GLY A 94 18.27 -6.10 -1.37
C GLY A 94 18.43 -4.63 -1.05
N LYS A 95 18.76 -3.84 -2.07
CA LYS A 95 18.98 -2.40 -1.96
C LYS A 95 18.19 -1.65 -3.01
N SER A 96 17.63 -0.49 -2.64
CA SER A 96 16.98 0.44 -3.56
C SER A 96 17.97 0.97 -4.60
N GLY A 97 17.46 1.41 -5.74
CA GLY A 97 18.31 1.86 -6.84
C GLY A 97 17.63 2.82 -7.81
N ASN A 98 18.04 2.69 -9.08
CA ASN A 98 17.51 3.47 -10.20
C ASN A 98 17.58 2.63 -11.48
N THR A 99 17.35 1.31 -11.40
CA THR A 99 17.42 0.41 -12.56
C THR A 99 16.08 0.35 -13.29
N GLY A 100 16.09 -0.06 -14.57
CA GLY A 100 14.91 -0.13 -15.41
C GLY A 100 14.42 1.25 -15.89
N SER A 101 13.11 1.38 -16.08
CA SER A 101 12.48 2.64 -16.55
C SER A 101 12.22 3.59 -15.39
N SER A 102 13.26 4.26 -14.92
CA SER A 102 13.22 5.16 -13.75
C SER A 102 13.89 6.49 -14.06
N THR A 103 13.37 7.60 -13.52
CA THR A 103 13.90 8.96 -13.69
C THR A 103 14.82 9.41 -12.57
N GLY A 104 14.91 8.65 -11.49
CA GLY A 104 15.74 8.98 -10.32
C GLY A 104 15.69 7.90 -9.25
N SER A 105 16.62 7.98 -8.31
CA SER A 105 16.72 6.97 -7.24
C SER A 105 15.46 6.91 -6.38
N HIS A 106 14.79 5.77 -6.35
CA HIS A 106 13.61 5.50 -5.53
C HIS A 106 13.40 3.99 -5.35
N LEU A 107 12.51 3.63 -4.46
CA LEU A 107 11.93 2.30 -4.37
C LEU A 107 10.48 2.35 -4.82
N HIS A 108 10.14 1.57 -5.84
CA HIS A 108 8.76 1.36 -6.28
C HIS A 108 8.19 0.13 -5.60
N ILE A 109 7.01 0.26 -4.97
CA ILE A 109 6.32 -0.84 -4.28
C ILE A 109 4.91 -1.00 -4.85
N GLU A 110 4.58 -2.23 -5.27
CA GLU A 110 3.21 -2.62 -5.66
C GLU A 110 2.65 -3.62 -4.66
N CYS A 111 1.35 -3.59 -4.45
CA CYS A 111 0.61 -4.60 -3.69
C CYS A 111 -0.47 -5.24 -4.54
N LEU A 112 -0.59 -6.57 -4.44
CA LEU A 112 -1.58 -7.36 -5.13
C LEU A 112 -2.27 -8.32 -4.15
N TYR A 113 -3.55 -8.57 -4.40
CA TYR A 113 -4.29 -9.66 -3.77
C TYR A 113 -4.91 -10.54 -4.85
N ASN A 114 -4.54 -11.81 -4.90
CA ASN A 114 -4.94 -12.75 -5.94
C ASN A 114 -4.74 -12.19 -7.36
N GLY A 115 -3.61 -11.51 -7.60
CA GLY A 115 -3.25 -10.93 -8.89
C GLY A 115 -3.91 -9.57 -9.20
N VAL A 116 -4.74 -9.03 -8.32
CA VAL A 116 -5.39 -7.73 -8.49
C VAL A 116 -4.61 -6.66 -7.74
N TYR A 117 -4.20 -5.60 -8.43
CA TYR A 117 -3.49 -4.47 -7.84
C TYR A 117 -4.39 -3.64 -6.93
N TYR A 118 -3.86 -3.21 -5.81
CA TYR A 118 -4.50 -2.24 -4.92
C TYR A 118 -3.46 -1.26 -4.37
N ASN A 119 -3.95 -0.14 -3.82
CA ASN A 119 -3.07 0.90 -3.31
C ASN A 119 -2.23 0.37 -2.13
N PRO A 120 -0.88 0.37 -2.25
CA PRO A 120 0.01 -0.11 -1.19
C PRO A 120 -0.19 0.55 0.17
N LEU A 121 -0.64 1.79 0.22
CA LEU A 121 -0.90 2.49 1.48
C LEU A 121 -1.92 1.76 2.34
N PHE A 122 -2.96 1.17 1.74
CA PHE A 122 -3.94 0.39 2.51
C PHE A 122 -3.34 -0.87 3.13
N TYR A 123 -2.36 -1.48 2.47
CA TYR A 123 -1.66 -2.63 3.04
C TYR A 123 -0.77 -2.23 4.22
N PHE A 124 0.02 -1.18 4.05
CA PHE A 124 0.98 -0.73 5.05
C PHE A 124 0.30 -0.06 6.25
N GLU A 125 -0.76 0.70 6.04
CA GLU A 125 -1.56 1.29 7.12
C GLU A 125 -2.32 0.22 7.91
N ALA A 126 -2.88 -0.79 7.26
CA ALA A 126 -3.55 -1.90 7.94
C ALA A 126 -2.59 -2.83 8.69
N GLY A 127 -1.31 -2.89 8.29
CA GLY A 127 -0.28 -3.74 8.91
C GLY A 127 0.47 -3.10 10.08
N GLU A 128 0.48 -1.78 10.19
CA GLU A 128 1.28 -1.04 11.18
C GLU A 128 0.45 -0.09 12.05
N GLN A 129 -0.59 -0.61 12.68
CA GLN A 129 -1.22 0.11 13.78
C GLN A 129 -0.38 0.06 15.07
N THR A 130 0.89 0.38 14.95
CA THR A 130 1.77 0.70 16.08
C THR A 130 2.10 2.19 16.13
N ILE A 131 1.33 3.05 15.44
CA ILE A 131 1.59 4.49 15.45
C ILE A 131 1.03 5.19 16.69
N TYR A 132 0.06 4.62 17.37
CA TYR A 132 -0.50 5.18 18.60
C TYR A 132 -0.85 4.09 19.60
N GLY A 133 0.05 3.87 20.57
CA GLY A 133 -0.25 3.15 21.80
C GLY A 133 0.34 1.75 21.92
N GLU A 134 1.10 1.60 22.91
CA GLU A 134 1.67 0.47 23.65
C GLU A 134 1.46 -0.94 23.07
N THR A 135 2.58 -1.57 22.76
CA THR A 135 2.73 -2.98 22.46
C THR A 135 2.32 -3.84 23.65
N THR A 136 1.17 -4.45 23.59
CA THR A 136 0.94 -5.71 24.31
C THR A 136 1.03 -6.84 23.29
N GLY A 137 1.99 -7.72 23.50
CA GLY A 137 2.35 -8.80 22.59
C GLY A 137 1.18 -9.71 22.24
N GLY A 138 1.01 -9.93 20.95
CA GLY A 138 0.09 -10.90 20.40
C GLY A 138 0.72 -11.52 19.16
N THR A 139 0.98 -12.81 19.22
CA THR A 139 1.49 -13.67 18.18
C THR A 139 0.61 -13.67 16.94
N GLY A 140 1.17 -13.29 15.86
CA GLY A 140 1.01 -13.52 14.46
C GLY A 140 -0.22 -14.11 13.83
N GLY A 141 -0.56 -13.57 12.70
CA GLY A 141 -1.46 -14.05 11.67
C GLY A 141 -2.20 -12.88 11.07
N GLY A 142 -1.73 -12.38 9.92
CA GLY A 142 -2.26 -11.17 9.28
C GLY A 142 -3.71 -11.28 8.85
N THR A 143 -4.60 -11.18 9.78
CA THR A 143 -5.87 -10.51 9.60
C THR A 143 -5.56 -9.05 9.90
N GLY A 144 -5.71 -8.16 8.90
CA GLY A 144 -5.55 -6.73 9.13
C GLY A 144 -6.23 -6.40 10.46
N ASN A 145 -5.50 -5.78 11.39
CA ASN A 145 -6.05 -5.41 12.69
C ASN A 145 -7.08 -4.32 12.45
N VAL A 146 -8.30 -4.75 12.13
CA VAL A 146 -9.46 -3.88 12.20
C VAL A 146 -9.59 -3.52 13.67
N ILE A 147 -9.33 -2.26 14.03
CA ILE A 147 -9.64 -1.79 15.38
C ILE A 147 -11.15 -1.95 15.56
N PRO A 148 -11.59 -2.72 16.55
CA PRO A 148 -13.02 -2.87 16.79
C PRO A 148 -13.66 -1.48 16.98
N PRO A 149 -14.83 -1.21 16.37
CA PRO A 149 -15.51 0.07 16.52
C PRO A 149 -15.70 0.52 17.97
N GLU A 150 -15.92 -0.44 18.86
CA GLU A 150 -16.10 -0.22 20.31
C GLU A 150 -14.82 0.19 21.05
N SER A 151 -13.66 0.15 20.40
CA SER A 151 -12.39 0.62 20.99
C SER A 151 -12.23 2.15 20.93
N TYR A 152 -13.13 2.86 20.26
CA TYR A 152 -13.14 4.32 20.20
C TYR A 152 -14.05 4.88 21.29
N ASP A 153 -13.60 5.94 21.98
CA ASP A 153 -14.38 6.59 23.04
C ASP A 153 -15.55 7.42 22.50
N ASP A 154 -15.44 7.91 21.27
CA ASP A 154 -16.49 8.71 20.62
C ASP A 154 -17.46 7.83 19.83
N ALA A 155 -18.75 7.91 20.17
CA ALA A 155 -19.82 7.16 19.54
C ALA A 155 -19.97 7.45 18.02
N THR A 156 -19.63 8.66 17.58
CA THR A 156 -19.64 9.06 16.16
C THR A 156 -18.55 8.29 15.43
N VAL A 157 -17.34 8.27 15.99
CA VAL A 157 -16.21 7.53 15.43
C VAL A 157 -16.52 6.03 15.38
N GLN A 158 -17.09 5.46 16.45
CA GLN A 158 -17.51 4.06 16.45
C GLN A 158 -18.50 3.76 15.31
N THR A 159 -19.46 4.64 15.09
CA THR A 159 -20.47 4.49 14.03
C THR A 159 -19.83 4.55 12.64
N LEU A 160 -18.93 5.51 12.40
CA LEU A 160 -18.17 5.63 11.16
C LEU A 160 -17.31 4.41 10.89
N MET A 161 -16.57 3.94 11.88
CA MET A 161 -15.70 2.76 11.75
C MET A 161 -16.50 1.47 11.55
N ARG A 162 -17.66 1.34 12.17
CA ARG A 162 -18.55 0.20 11.94
C ARG A 162 -19.07 0.18 10.50
N GLU A 163 -19.43 1.33 9.96
CA GLU A 163 -19.87 1.43 8.56
C GLU A 163 -18.68 1.17 7.61
N ALA A 164 -17.53 1.79 7.84
CA ALA A 164 -16.33 1.59 7.02
C ALA A 164 -15.91 0.12 6.94
N ASN A 165 -15.96 -0.60 8.06
CA ASN A 165 -15.58 -2.01 8.13
C ASN A 165 -16.44 -2.95 7.27
N ARG A 166 -17.66 -2.55 6.89
CA ARG A 166 -18.53 -3.32 5.98
C ARG A 166 -17.96 -3.42 4.57
N TYR A 167 -17.10 -2.49 4.18
CA TYR A 167 -16.57 -2.36 2.83
C TYR A 167 -15.08 -2.70 2.71
N LEU A 168 -14.51 -3.34 3.75
CA LEU A 168 -13.13 -3.82 3.69
C LEU A 168 -12.96 -4.84 2.56
N GLY A 169 -11.93 -4.65 1.75
CA GLY A 169 -11.64 -5.52 0.60
C GLY A 169 -12.44 -5.22 -0.66
N MET A 170 -13.27 -4.16 -0.68
CA MET A 170 -13.95 -3.74 -1.90
C MET A 170 -12.96 -3.18 -2.93
N PRO A 171 -13.16 -3.45 -4.23
CA PRO A 171 -12.27 -2.98 -5.28
C PRO A 171 -12.18 -1.45 -5.32
N TYR A 172 -10.99 -0.94 -5.56
CA TYR A 172 -10.80 0.46 -5.92
C TYR A 172 -11.14 0.68 -7.40
N THR A 173 -11.97 1.68 -7.69
CA THR A 173 -12.25 2.13 -9.06
C THR A 173 -12.31 3.64 -9.07
N PHE A 174 -11.50 4.29 -9.90
CA PHE A 174 -11.50 5.75 -10.05
C PHE A 174 -12.90 6.26 -10.40
N GLY A 175 -13.40 7.25 -9.64
CA GLY A 175 -14.77 7.74 -9.77
C GLY A 175 -15.85 6.81 -9.19
N GLY A 176 -15.46 5.73 -8.52
CA GLY A 176 -16.38 4.82 -7.85
C GLY A 176 -17.03 5.45 -6.62
N THR A 177 -18.35 5.42 -6.54
CA THR A 177 -19.14 6.07 -5.48
C THR A 177 -20.18 5.14 -4.85
N ALA A 178 -20.17 3.86 -5.18
CA ALA A 178 -21.17 2.89 -4.74
C ALA A 178 -20.53 1.61 -4.18
N PRO A 179 -21.28 0.76 -3.44
CA PRO A 179 -20.70 -0.41 -2.76
C PRO A 179 -20.01 -1.44 -3.66
N ALA A 180 -20.22 -1.41 -4.96
CA ALA A 180 -19.53 -2.31 -5.88
C ALA A 180 -18.06 -1.98 -6.08
N SER A 181 -17.69 -0.69 -5.94
CA SER A 181 -16.33 -0.20 -5.99
C SER A 181 -16.27 1.27 -5.54
N PHE A 182 -15.16 1.67 -4.91
CA PHE A 182 -14.96 3.03 -4.44
C PHE A 182 -13.63 3.60 -4.95
N ASP A 183 -13.58 4.91 -5.16
CA ASP A 183 -12.34 5.67 -4.98
C ASP A 183 -12.24 6.20 -3.53
N CYS A 184 -11.15 6.87 -3.19
CA CYS A 184 -10.93 7.37 -1.82
C CYS A 184 -12.04 8.33 -1.38
N SER A 185 -12.47 9.25 -2.25
CA SER A 185 -13.51 10.23 -1.94
C SER A 185 -14.89 9.60 -1.91
N GLY A 186 -15.19 8.70 -2.84
CA GLY A 186 -16.43 7.95 -2.88
C GLY A 186 -16.62 7.08 -1.65
N PHE A 187 -15.58 6.40 -1.20
CA PHE A 187 -15.61 5.61 0.04
C PHE A 187 -15.90 6.48 1.27
N VAL A 188 -15.17 7.58 1.44
CA VAL A 188 -15.38 8.50 2.57
C VAL A 188 -16.79 9.08 2.54
N CYS A 189 -17.24 9.61 1.40
CA CYS A 189 -18.60 10.13 1.25
C CYS A 189 -19.66 9.09 1.56
N TRP A 190 -19.48 7.85 1.08
CA TRP A 190 -20.41 6.75 1.33
C TRP A 190 -20.50 6.40 2.81
N VAL A 191 -19.36 6.22 3.49
CA VAL A 191 -19.30 5.89 4.92
C VAL A 191 -20.00 6.94 5.75
N PHE A 192 -19.69 8.21 5.55
CA PHE A 192 -20.32 9.31 6.28
C PHE A 192 -21.83 9.37 6.02
N THR A 193 -22.26 9.30 4.75
CA THR A 193 -23.68 9.34 4.38
C THR A 193 -24.47 8.21 5.04
N ASN A 194 -23.95 6.99 5.00
CA ASN A 194 -24.65 5.82 5.54
C ASN A 194 -24.54 5.69 7.07
N SER A 195 -23.59 6.37 7.69
CA SER A 195 -23.47 6.49 9.14
C SER A 195 -24.45 7.52 9.75
N GLY A 196 -25.12 8.31 8.91
CA GLY A 196 -25.97 9.42 9.39
C GLY A 196 -25.17 10.59 9.96
N VAL A 197 -23.86 10.65 9.72
CA VAL A 197 -22.98 11.73 10.15
C VAL A 197 -22.96 12.80 9.04
N PRO A 198 -23.34 14.06 9.32
CA PRO A 198 -23.37 15.10 8.31
C PRO A 198 -21.98 15.37 7.72
N VAL A 199 -21.84 15.31 6.41
CA VAL A 199 -20.62 15.73 5.69
C VAL A 199 -20.82 17.15 5.19
N SER A 200 -19.97 18.06 5.64
CA SER A 200 -19.86 19.37 4.99
C SER A 200 -18.95 19.23 3.77
N TYR A 201 -19.52 19.28 2.58
CA TYR A 201 -18.80 19.12 1.31
C TYR A 201 -17.75 20.21 1.02
N THR A 202 -17.64 21.24 1.85
CA THR A 202 -16.75 22.38 1.61
C THR A 202 -15.26 22.05 1.72
N HIS A 203 -14.88 20.86 2.14
CA HIS A 203 -13.49 20.46 2.34
C HIS A 203 -13.03 19.27 1.51
N LEU A 204 -13.91 18.67 0.68
CA LEU A 204 -13.60 17.51 -0.16
C LEU A 204 -13.49 17.84 -1.66
N THR A 205 -13.62 19.07 -2.07
CA THR A 205 -13.27 19.47 -3.43
C THR A 205 -11.78 19.69 -3.50
N LEU A 206 -11.07 18.73 -4.13
CA LEU A 206 -9.69 18.95 -4.56
C LEU A 206 -9.67 20.17 -5.49
N PRO A 207 -8.71 21.08 -5.33
CA PRO A 207 -8.55 22.17 -6.29
C PRO A 207 -8.25 21.55 -7.66
N THR A 208 -9.04 21.97 -8.64
CA THR A 208 -8.88 21.66 -10.08
C THR A 208 -7.57 22.24 -10.61
#